data_b40c2090f0942800a77980d1951c90a7
#
_entry.id   b40c2090f0942800a77980d1951c90a7
#
_cell.length_a   1.000
_cell.length_b   1.000
_cell.length_c   1.000
_cell.angle_alpha   90.00
_cell.angle_beta   90.00
_cell.angle_gamma   90.00
#
_symmetry.space_group_name_H-M   'P 1'
#
loop_
_entity.id
_entity.type
_entity.pdbx_description
1 polymer ?
#
loop_
_entity_poly.entity_id
_entity_poly.type
_entity_poly.pdbx_seq_one_letter_code
_entity_poly.pdbx_strand_id
1 'polypeptide(L)'
;MKKAVLFSLWGVVVTPHVAQTFQKFEETTGISRYVTIICFDIGQVEFNKPFLDAAAVLRRHGISTCVLANIWVDDTDQRDGVARILSVLESHFNLVVRSCYAGVRIPEPDIFTSALEKLALKPQEAVWLDVDEESIKAAEGLGMTAVQVKDITEALKEINKLTEIEVTGDLQPPSCDPENVSHGYVNIKPGVRIHYVDLGDGPPVLLCHGFPESWFSWRYQIPALANAGFRVLALDMKGYGDSTAPPEIEEYSQEQIMLFCLSAPQGIPQVILVGHDWGGALVWNMAQFHPERVRAVASLNTPLFPVDPKTNPKEKLKAIPIFDYQIYFQNPFAEAELEKNLERTFKLMFIASNETKSFPSTAGVCQRGGLFVGSPEDPPRSAILSESALQYYIQQFTKSGFRGPLNWYRNGERNWHWMCSRPRGKIMMPALMVTAGKDPVLLPAFAKGMESLVPNLTRGHIEKCGHWTQMERPAELNKILISWLKETQQKASIPVHPKL
;
A
#
# COMPACT_ATOMS: atom_id res chain seq x y z
N MET A 1 20.68 24.41 -3.39
CA MET A 1 19.82 23.20 -3.36
C MET A 1 19.85 22.56 -4.74
N LYS A 2 20.02 21.25 -4.80
CA LYS A 2 19.99 20.52 -6.07
C LYS A 2 18.56 20.43 -6.58
N LYS A 3 18.37 20.61 -7.88
CA LYS A 3 17.04 20.60 -8.54
C LYS A 3 16.85 19.42 -9.48
N ALA A 4 17.93 18.71 -9.82
CA ALA A 4 17.85 17.49 -10.62
C ALA A 4 18.90 16.46 -10.21
N VAL A 5 18.57 15.19 -10.43
CA VAL A 5 19.47 14.05 -10.36
C VAL A 5 19.42 13.31 -11.70
N LEU A 6 20.57 13.18 -12.35
CA LEU A 6 20.76 12.52 -13.62
C LEU A 6 21.44 11.17 -13.38
N PHE A 7 20.99 10.14 -14.06
CA PHE A 7 21.42 8.76 -13.88
C PHE A 7 21.99 8.21 -15.20
N SER A 8 23.14 7.54 -15.14
CA SER A 8 23.57 6.69 -16.24
C SER A 8 22.64 5.48 -16.35
N LEU A 9 22.29 5.09 -17.59
CA LEU A 9 21.50 3.89 -17.80
C LEU A 9 22.28 2.65 -17.36
N TRP A 10 23.47 2.46 -17.91
CA TRP A 10 24.25 1.26 -17.72
C TRP A 10 25.06 1.27 -16.43
N GLY A 11 24.88 0.25 -15.59
CA GLY A 11 25.58 0.11 -14.33
C GLY A 11 24.93 0.87 -13.15
N VAL A 12 24.07 1.86 -13.41
CA VAL A 12 23.30 2.57 -12.38
C VAL A 12 21.84 2.10 -12.42
N VAL A 13 21.11 2.42 -13.47
CA VAL A 13 19.66 2.09 -13.54
C VAL A 13 19.43 0.64 -13.91
N VAL A 14 20.29 0.05 -14.72
CA VAL A 14 20.22 -1.38 -15.12
C VAL A 14 21.50 -2.13 -14.85
N THR A 15 21.36 -3.43 -14.56
CA THR A 15 22.45 -4.39 -14.38
C THR A 15 22.30 -5.57 -15.36
N PRO A 16 23.34 -6.35 -15.66
CA PRO A 16 24.70 -6.27 -15.10
C PRO A 16 25.48 -5.07 -15.58
N HIS A 17 26.53 -4.75 -14.82
CA HIS A 17 27.48 -3.72 -15.21
C HIS A 17 28.30 -4.21 -16.40
N VAL A 18 27.94 -3.78 -17.58
CA VAL A 18 28.47 -4.27 -18.84
C VAL A 18 29.94 -3.86 -19.07
N ALA A 19 30.43 -2.84 -18.36
CA ALA A 19 31.75 -2.26 -18.56
C ALA A 19 32.90 -3.29 -18.39
N GLN A 20 32.85 -4.16 -17.37
CA GLN A 20 33.91 -5.18 -17.15
C GLN A 20 33.94 -6.23 -18.24
N THR A 21 32.77 -6.63 -18.76
CA THR A 21 32.68 -7.59 -19.86
C THR A 21 33.16 -6.97 -21.17
N PHE A 22 32.88 -5.69 -21.39
CA PHE A 22 33.32 -4.97 -22.59
C PHE A 22 34.79 -4.57 -22.55
N GLN A 23 35.33 -4.21 -21.40
CA GLN A 23 36.76 -3.95 -21.26
C GLN A 23 37.58 -5.19 -21.60
N LYS A 24 37.16 -6.36 -21.12
CA LYS A 24 37.80 -7.64 -21.44
C LYS A 24 37.66 -8.00 -22.92
N PHE A 25 36.55 -7.66 -23.57
CA PHE A 25 36.33 -7.86 -24.99
C PHE A 25 37.18 -6.88 -25.82
N GLU A 26 37.24 -5.63 -25.46
CA GLU A 26 38.08 -4.59 -26.07
C GLU A 26 39.57 -4.96 -25.99
N GLU A 27 40.03 -5.41 -24.83
CA GLU A 27 41.39 -5.93 -24.63
C GLU A 27 41.69 -7.16 -25.48
N THR A 28 40.68 -8.01 -25.74
CA THR A 28 40.84 -9.27 -26.49
C THR A 28 40.72 -9.09 -27.98
N THR A 29 39.89 -8.19 -28.47
CA THR A 29 39.54 -8.04 -29.90
C THR A 29 40.03 -6.76 -30.52
N GLY A 30 40.47 -5.78 -29.75
CA GLY A 30 40.82 -4.44 -30.23
C GLY A 30 39.62 -3.60 -30.74
N ILE A 31 38.40 -4.10 -30.58
CA ILE A 31 37.16 -3.40 -30.98
C ILE A 31 36.66 -2.60 -29.79
N SER A 32 36.52 -1.28 -29.99
CA SER A 32 36.07 -0.35 -28.94
C SER A 32 34.79 -0.86 -28.23
N ARG A 33 34.79 -0.85 -26.90
CA ARG A 33 33.64 -1.18 -26.04
C ARG A 33 32.34 -0.50 -26.48
N TYR A 34 32.42 0.67 -27.12
CA TYR A 34 31.28 1.41 -27.64
C TYR A 34 30.63 0.80 -28.88
N VAL A 35 31.36 -0.07 -29.60
CA VAL A 35 30.84 -0.80 -30.77
C VAL A 35 30.23 -2.15 -30.37
N THR A 36 30.66 -2.70 -29.25
CA THR A 36 30.32 -4.07 -28.82
C THR A 36 28.93 -4.17 -28.12
N ILE A 37 28.31 -3.04 -27.77
CA ILE A 37 26.97 -3.01 -27.19
C ILE A 37 25.91 -3.68 -28.10
N ILE A 38 26.23 -3.82 -29.39
CA ILE A 38 25.32 -4.37 -30.43
C ILE A 38 25.00 -5.85 -30.26
N CYS A 39 25.76 -6.59 -29.45
CA CYS A 39 25.64 -8.06 -29.35
C CYS A 39 25.12 -8.53 -27.99
N PHE A 40 24.54 -7.67 -27.16
CA PHE A 40 24.11 -8.04 -25.83
C PHE A 40 22.68 -8.60 -25.83
N ASP A 41 22.46 -9.72 -25.13
CA ASP A 41 21.11 -10.27 -24.93
C ASP A 41 20.33 -9.39 -23.95
N ILE A 42 19.53 -8.47 -24.49
CA ILE A 42 18.69 -7.51 -23.76
C ILE A 42 17.66 -8.23 -22.86
N GLY A 43 17.39 -9.52 -23.12
CA GLY A 43 16.50 -10.35 -22.31
C GLY A 43 17.00 -10.61 -20.88
N GLN A 44 18.29 -10.38 -20.60
CA GLN A 44 18.90 -10.57 -19.27
C GLN A 44 19.13 -9.27 -18.47
N VAL A 45 18.62 -8.14 -18.96
CA VAL A 45 18.77 -6.84 -18.26
C VAL A 45 17.82 -6.76 -17.10
N GLU A 46 18.36 -6.55 -15.91
CA GLU A 46 17.60 -6.30 -14.69
C GLU A 46 17.68 -4.82 -14.28
N PHE A 47 16.58 -4.28 -13.80
CA PHE A 47 16.55 -2.92 -13.27
C PHE A 47 17.02 -2.87 -11.82
N ASN A 48 17.87 -1.90 -11.51
CA ASN A 48 18.24 -1.56 -10.14
C ASN A 48 17.06 -0.88 -9.43
N LYS A 49 16.21 -1.70 -8.83
CA LYS A 49 15.02 -1.21 -8.13
C LYS A 49 15.32 -0.07 -7.15
N PRO A 50 16.36 -0.10 -6.29
CA PRO A 50 16.69 1.00 -5.40
C PRO A 50 16.83 2.36 -6.10
N PHE A 51 17.41 2.43 -7.29
CA PHE A 51 17.52 3.69 -8.03
C PHE A 51 16.22 4.12 -8.72
N LEU A 52 15.41 3.17 -9.20
CA LEU A 52 14.05 3.49 -9.70
C LEU A 52 13.20 4.06 -8.57
N ASP A 53 13.29 3.45 -7.42
CA ASP A 53 12.60 3.84 -6.21
C ASP A 53 13.06 5.25 -5.75
N ALA A 54 14.37 5.51 -5.74
CA ALA A 54 14.92 6.82 -5.42
C ALA A 54 14.44 7.91 -6.42
N ALA A 55 14.39 7.59 -7.71
CA ALA A 55 13.87 8.50 -8.72
C ALA A 55 12.40 8.86 -8.45
N ALA A 56 11.57 7.90 -8.05
CA ALA A 56 10.18 8.14 -7.69
C ALA A 56 10.03 9.04 -6.46
N VAL A 57 10.89 8.89 -5.43
CA VAL A 57 10.92 9.78 -4.26
C VAL A 57 11.31 11.20 -4.66
N LEU A 58 12.40 11.35 -5.39
CA LEU A 58 12.90 12.65 -5.85
C LEU A 58 11.84 13.43 -6.62
N ARG A 59 11.14 12.76 -7.57
CA ARG A 59 10.05 13.38 -8.35
C ARG A 59 8.92 13.89 -7.46
N ARG A 60 8.52 13.14 -6.45
CA ARG A 60 7.46 13.57 -5.49
C ARG A 60 7.85 14.81 -4.70
N HIS A 61 9.14 15.01 -4.49
CA HIS A 61 9.67 16.20 -3.82
C HIS A 61 10.05 17.34 -4.79
N GLY A 62 9.62 17.24 -6.05
CA GLY A 62 9.86 18.29 -7.04
C GLY A 62 11.28 18.32 -7.60
N ILE A 63 12.11 17.29 -7.36
CA ILE A 63 13.42 17.13 -7.96
C ILE A 63 13.27 16.42 -9.30
N SER A 64 13.73 17.04 -10.37
CA SER A 64 13.69 16.44 -11.70
C SER A 64 14.64 15.24 -11.80
N THR A 65 14.20 14.18 -12.44
CA THR A 65 15.01 12.97 -12.67
C THR A 65 15.20 12.73 -14.16
N CYS A 66 16.43 12.41 -14.55
CA CYS A 66 16.78 12.19 -15.95
C CYS A 66 17.66 10.97 -16.10
N VAL A 67 17.44 10.18 -17.14
CA VAL A 67 18.37 9.10 -17.54
C VAL A 67 19.07 9.51 -18.82
N LEU A 68 20.40 9.40 -18.82
CA LEU A 68 21.20 9.46 -20.03
C LEU A 68 21.54 8.04 -20.47
N ALA A 69 21.15 7.71 -21.69
CA ALA A 69 21.26 6.36 -22.22
C ALA A 69 22.12 6.34 -23.50
N ASN A 70 23.30 5.74 -23.41
CA ASN A 70 24.01 5.34 -24.61
C ASN A 70 23.27 4.16 -25.22
N ILE A 71 22.41 4.43 -26.21
CA ILE A 71 21.52 3.47 -26.83
C ILE A 71 21.46 3.74 -28.33
N TRP A 72 21.28 2.69 -29.11
CA TRP A 72 21.16 2.77 -30.58
C TRP A 72 19.70 2.59 -31.00
N VAL A 73 19.44 2.86 -32.29
CA VAL A 73 18.17 2.46 -32.92
C VAL A 73 18.30 0.99 -33.28
N ASP A 74 17.53 0.15 -32.64
CA ASP A 74 17.52 -1.29 -32.87
C ASP A 74 16.49 -1.64 -33.94
N ASP A 75 16.96 -2.10 -35.09
CA ASP A 75 16.17 -2.61 -36.23
C ASP A 75 16.16 -4.15 -36.33
N THR A 76 16.71 -4.82 -35.30
CA THR A 76 16.76 -6.28 -35.20
C THR A 76 15.48 -6.86 -34.55
N ASP A 77 15.44 -8.21 -34.50
CA ASP A 77 14.36 -8.93 -33.79
C ASP A 77 14.36 -8.68 -32.26
N GLN A 78 15.41 -8.06 -31.71
CA GLN A 78 15.51 -7.68 -30.28
C GLN A 78 14.92 -6.30 -29.95
N ARG A 79 14.42 -5.55 -30.93
CA ARG A 79 13.81 -4.22 -30.77
C ARG A 79 12.75 -4.13 -29.66
N ASP A 80 12.01 -5.23 -29.42
CA ASP A 80 10.99 -5.30 -28.36
C ASP A 80 11.61 -5.27 -26.95
N GLY A 81 12.85 -5.74 -26.79
CA GLY A 81 13.61 -5.63 -25.55
C GLY A 81 13.99 -4.18 -25.25
N VAL A 82 14.51 -3.47 -26.25
CA VAL A 82 14.83 -2.03 -26.14
C VAL A 82 13.56 -1.22 -25.85
N ALA A 83 12.47 -1.50 -26.54
CA ALA A 83 11.18 -0.82 -26.34
C ALA A 83 10.67 -1.01 -24.91
N ARG A 84 10.79 -2.21 -24.33
CA ARG A 84 10.44 -2.47 -22.92
C ARG A 84 11.29 -1.66 -21.95
N ILE A 85 12.61 -1.60 -22.12
CA ILE A 85 13.50 -0.79 -21.29
C ILE A 85 13.07 0.68 -21.37
N LEU A 86 12.88 1.22 -22.57
CA LEU A 86 12.46 2.60 -22.76
C LEU A 86 11.12 2.90 -22.10
N SER A 87 10.13 2.01 -22.21
CA SER A 87 8.82 2.15 -21.56
C SER A 87 8.95 2.26 -20.05
N VAL A 88 9.79 1.42 -19.42
CA VAL A 88 10.06 1.49 -17.97
C VAL A 88 10.75 2.81 -17.62
N LEU A 89 11.76 3.24 -18.38
CA LEU A 89 12.47 4.49 -18.12
C LEU A 89 11.52 5.70 -18.23
N GLU A 90 10.70 5.76 -19.28
CA GLU A 90 9.77 6.87 -19.51
C GLU A 90 8.68 6.94 -18.42
N SER A 91 8.32 5.81 -17.79
CA SER A 91 7.38 5.80 -16.66
C SER A 91 8.01 6.25 -15.33
N HIS A 92 9.32 6.03 -15.12
CA HIS A 92 10.01 6.31 -13.86
C HIS A 92 10.73 7.66 -13.82
N PHE A 93 11.11 8.23 -14.97
CA PHE A 93 11.91 9.44 -15.03
C PHE A 93 11.19 10.58 -15.75
N ASN A 94 11.53 11.83 -15.41
CA ASN A 94 10.96 13.01 -16.08
C ASN A 94 11.51 13.18 -17.51
N LEU A 95 12.73 12.74 -17.74
CA LEU A 95 13.41 12.87 -19.03
C LEU A 95 14.30 11.65 -19.30
N VAL A 96 14.24 11.14 -20.53
CA VAL A 96 15.14 10.11 -21.04
C VAL A 96 15.86 10.68 -22.27
N VAL A 97 17.17 10.88 -22.16
CA VAL A 97 18.01 11.35 -23.27
C VAL A 97 18.73 10.16 -23.88
N ARG A 98 18.44 9.89 -25.14
CA ARG A 98 19.02 8.79 -25.92
C ARG A 98 20.12 9.32 -26.83
N SER A 99 21.32 8.73 -26.75
CA SER A 99 22.47 9.16 -27.56
C SER A 99 22.20 9.12 -29.07
N CYS A 100 21.46 8.12 -29.56
CA CYS A 100 21.09 8.00 -30.97
C CYS A 100 20.22 9.15 -31.50
N TYR A 101 19.46 9.82 -30.65
CA TYR A 101 18.67 11.00 -31.03
C TYR A 101 19.36 12.32 -30.67
N ALA A 102 20.25 12.31 -29.68
CA ALA A 102 21.02 13.49 -29.30
C ALA A 102 22.18 13.75 -30.25
N GLY A 103 22.64 12.74 -31.00
CA GLY A 103 23.83 12.81 -31.85
C GLY A 103 25.15 12.84 -31.09
N VAL A 104 25.09 12.73 -29.77
CA VAL A 104 26.21 12.76 -28.82
C VAL A 104 26.00 11.71 -27.75
N ARG A 105 27.06 11.25 -27.10
CA ARG A 105 27.02 10.15 -26.12
C ARG A 105 27.80 10.43 -24.86
N ILE A 106 27.56 9.68 -23.79
CA ILE A 106 28.39 9.67 -22.60
C ILE A 106 29.77 9.09 -22.99
N PRO A 107 30.91 9.70 -22.61
CA PRO A 107 31.07 10.84 -21.70
C PRO A 107 31.24 12.21 -22.38
N GLU A 108 30.78 12.39 -23.61
CA GLU A 108 30.92 13.68 -24.31
C GLU A 108 30.19 14.80 -23.57
N PRO A 109 30.80 15.97 -23.32
CA PRO A 109 30.16 17.05 -22.53
C PRO A 109 28.80 17.50 -23.06
N ASP A 110 28.59 17.44 -24.37
CA ASP A 110 27.39 17.92 -25.02
C ASP A 110 26.14 17.14 -24.67
N ILE A 111 26.24 15.85 -24.24
CA ILE A 111 25.07 15.09 -23.80
C ILE A 111 24.53 15.62 -22.47
N PHE A 112 25.42 16.02 -21.56
CA PHE A 112 25.04 16.63 -20.29
C PHE A 112 24.42 17.99 -20.50
N THR A 113 25.03 18.79 -21.37
CA THR A 113 24.53 20.13 -21.76
C THR A 113 23.13 20.03 -22.36
N SER A 114 22.90 19.10 -23.28
CA SER A 114 21.60 18.84 -23.89
C SER A 114 20.53 18.41 -22.84
N ALA A 115 20.90 17.61 -21.86
CA ALA A 115 19.99 17.22 -20.78
C ALA A 115 19.65 18.41 -19.88
N LEU A 116 20.63 19.20 -19.49
CA LEU A 116 20.46 20.39 -18.65
C LEU A 116 19.60 21.47 -19.32
N GLU A 117 19.80 21.71 -20.62
CA GLU A 117 18.96 22.61 -21.41
C GLU A 117 17.50 22.18 -21.44
N LYS A 118 17.23 20.88 -21.68
CA LYS A 118 15.86 20.33 -21.67
C LYS A 118 15.19 20.43 -20.30
N LEU A 119 15.98 20.39 -19.22
CA LEU A 119 15.49 20.56 -17.85
C LEU A 119 15.46 22.03 -17.42
N ALA A 120 15.95 22.97 -18.22
CA ALA A 120 16.11 24.38 -17.90
C ALA A 120 16.95 24.65 -16.63
N LEU A 121 18.06 23.92 -16.46
CA LEU A 121 18.90 23.92 -15.26
C LEU A 121 20.35 24.28 -15.59
N LYS A 122 21.05 24.84 -14.56
CA LYS A 122 22.49 25.07 -14.60
C LYS A 122 23.23 23.82 -14.11
N PRO A 123 24.47 23.56 -14.54
CA PRO A 123 25.24 22.40 -14.08
C PRO A 123 25.33 22.27 -12.57
N GLN A 124 25.51 23.36 -11.83
CA GLN A 124 25.64 23.39 -10.37
C GLN A 124 24.35 22.95 -9.64
N GLU A 125 23.20 22.99 -10.33
CA GLU A 125 21.89 22.59 -9.78
C GLU A 125 21.61 21.10 -9.98
N ALA A 126 22.47 20.38 -10.70
CA ALA A 126 22.31 18.96 -11.01
C ALA A 126 23.35 18.07 -10.32
N VAL A 127 22.97 16.79 -10.16
CA VAL A 127 23.83 15.70 -9.70
C VAL A 127 23.87 14.65 -10.81
N TRP A 128 25.06 14.13 -11.11
CA TRP A 128 25.28 13.04 -12.05
C TRP A 128 25.69 11.77 -11.30
N LEU A 129 25.10 10.63 -11.65
CA LEU A 129 25.46 9.30 -11.12
C LEU A 129 25.93 8.40 -12.25
N ASP A 130 27.13 7.88 -12.13
CA ASP A 130 27.68 6.88 -13.03
C ASP A 130 28.67 5.97 -12.31
N VAL A 131 28.97 4.82 -12.90
CA VAL A 131 30.02 3.90 -12.48
C VAL A 131 31.35 4.23 -13.14
N ASP A 132 31.33 4.88 -14.30
CA ASP A 132 32.50 5.18 -15.14
C ASP A 132 33.19 6.47 -14.69
N GLU A 133 34.48 6.36 -14.38
CA GLU A 133 35.31 7.48 -13.92
C GLU A 133 35.50 8.59 -14.99
N GLU A 134 35.56 8.23 -16.28
CA GLU A 134 35.68 9.22 -17.37
C GLU A 134 34.41 10.09 -17.46
N SER A 135 33.26 9.46 -17.32
CA SER A 135 31.96 10.12 -17.30
C SER A 135 31.80 11.05 -16.09
N ILE A 136 32.28 10.61 -14.92
CA ILE A 136 32.31 11.44 -13.69
C ILE A 136 33.14 12.70 -13.93
N LYS A 137 34.37 12.54 -14.44
CA LYS A 137 35.26 13.68 -14.73
C LYS A 137 34.68 14.64 -15.76
N ALA A 138 33.99 14.13 -16.78
CA ALA A 138 33.33 14.96 -17.78
C ALA A 138 32.23 15.83 -17.20
N ALA A 139 31.36 15.25 -16.33
CA ALA A 139 30.32 16.01 -15.64
C ALA A 139 30.87 17.04 -14.66
N GLU A 140 31.91 16.68 -13.90
CA GLU A 140 32.62 17.64 -13.00
C GLU A 140 33.27 18.79 -13.75
N GLY A 141 33.84 18.52 -14.94
CA GLY A 141 34.40 19.53 -15.82
C GLY A 141 33.39 20.58 -16.28
N LEU A 142 32.11 20.26 -16.32
CA LEU A 142 31.03 21.20 -16.61
C LEU A 142 30.52 21.93 -15.35
N GLY A 143 30.98 21.56 -14.16
CA GLY A 143 30.56 22.12 -12.87
C GLY A 143 29.34 21.41 -12.25
N MET A 144 29.00 20.22 -12.71
CA MET A 144 28.02 19.36 -12.03
C MET A 144 28.64 18.73 -10.79
N THR A 145 27.82 18.39 -9.82
CA THR A 145 28.24 17.46 -8.76
C THR A 145 28.11 16.04 -9.31
N ALA A 146 29.16 15.21 -9.20
CA ALA A 146 29.12 13.85 -9.69
C ALA A 146 29.35 12.84 -8.54
N VAL A 147 28.69 11.70 -8.61
CA VAL A 147 28.76 10.60 -7.63
C VAL A 147 29.12 9.32 -8.38
N GLN A 148 30.31 8.78 -8.11
CA GLN A 148 30.71 7.50 -8.65
C GLN A 148 30.01 6.38 -7.87
N VAL A 149 29.22 5.57 -8.55
CA VAL A 149 28.45 4.47 -7.95
C VAL A 149 29.35 3.22 -7.86
N LYS A 150 29.95 3.01 -6.70
CA LYS A 150 30.70 1.80 -6.36
C LYS A 150 29.85 0.83 -5.52
N ASP A 151 28.98 1.39 -4.71
CA ASP A 151 27.98 0.70 -3.88
C ASP A 151 26.66 1.47 -3.93
N ILE A 152 25.56 0.75 -4.09
CA ILE A 152 24.22 1.33 -4.23
C ILE A 152 23.81 2.08 -2.97
N THR A 153 24.05 1.49 -1.79
CA THR A 153 23.63 2.07 -0.51
C THR A 153 24.38 3.37 -0.22
N GLU A 154 25.68 3.42 -0.49
CA GLU A 154 26.49 4.63 -0.31
C GLU A 154 26.11 5.71 -1.33
N ALA A 155 25.82 5.35 -2.58
CA ALA A 155 25.36 6.31 -3.58
C ALA A 155 24.00 6.93 -3.20
N LEU A 156 23.07 6.13 -2.68
CA LEU A 156 21.77 6.63 -2.19
C LEU A 156 21.93 7.56 -0.98
N LYS A 157 22.83 7.26 -0.05
CA LYS A 157 23.16 8.16 1.07
C LYS A 157 23.72 9.50 0.59
N GLU A 158 24.57 9.48 -0.43
CA GLU A 158 25.10 10.71 -1.00
C GLU A 158 24.00 11.52 -1.72
N ILE A 159 23.07 10.85 -2.40
CA ILE A 159 21.87 11.53 -2.96
C ILE A 159 21.08 12.20 -1.83
N ASN A 160 20.81 11.50 -0.72
CA ASN A 160 20.11 12.06 0.44
C ASN A 160 20.77 13.35 0.93
N LYS A 161 22.07 13.32 1.09
CA LYS A 161 22.87 14.47 1.54
C LYS A 161 22.85 15.65 0.55
N LEU A 162 22.97 15.37 -0.75
CA LEU A 162 23.02 16.38 -1.80
C LEU A 162 21.65 17.02 -2.10
N THR A 163 20.57 16.27 -1.93
CA THR A 163 19.20 16.73 -2.20
C THR A 163 18.45 17.14 -0.95
N GLU A 164 18.95 16.79 0.24
CA GLU A 164 18.28 16.92 1.54
C GLU A 164 16.97 16.10 1.60
N ILE A 165 16.84 15.07 0.75
CA ILE A 165 15.69 14.19 0.66
C ILE A 165 16.10 12.77 1.01
N GLU A 166 15.39 12.12 1.94
CA GLU A 166 15.63 10.73 2.32
C GLU A 166 15.09 9.80 1.22
N VAL A 167 15.95 9.40 0.26
CA VAL A 167 15.57 8.48 -0.83
C VAL A 167 15.69 7.01 -0.45
N THR A 168 16.29 6.71 0.71
CA THR A 168 16.44 5.35 1.27
C THR A 168 15.37 5.02 2.29
N GLY A 169 14.55 6.00 2.67
CA GLY A 169 13.39 5.81 3.57
C GLY A 169 12.35 4.88 2.95
N ASP A 170 11.43 4.38 3.80
CA ASP A 170 10.33 3.49 3.41
C ASP A 170 9.56 4.06 2.20
N LEU A 171 9.95 3.60 1.02
CA LEU A 171 9.27 3.94 -0.23
C LEU A 171 7.85 3.41 -0.16
N GLN A 172 6.89 4.32 -0.19
CA GLN A 172 5.52 3.87 -0.34
C GLN A 172 5.37 3.15 -1.69
N PRO A 173 4.84 1.92 -1.69
CA PRO A 173 4.60 1.20 -2.92
C PRO A 173 3.62 1.96 -3.83
N PRO A 174 3.55 1.62 -5.13
CA PRO A 174 2.56 2.21 -6.02
C PRO A 174 1.16 2.12 -5.44
N SER A 175 0.39 3.20 -5.54
CA SER A 175 -1.01 3.25 -5.12
C SER A 175 -1.94 3.22 -6.32
N CYS A 176 -3.16 2.69 -6.14
CA CYS A 176 -4.24 2.87 -7.11
C CYS A 176 -4.67 4.33 -7.17
N ASP A 177 -4.88 4.81 -8.38
CA ASP A 177 -5.65 6.02 -8.63
C ASP A 177 -7.12 5.62 -8.81
N PRO A 178 -8.07 6.25 -8.10
CA PRO A 178 -9.50 5.94 -8.25
C PRO A 178 -10.03 6.02 -9.67
N GLU A 179 -9.48 6.89 -10.51
CA GLU A 179 -9.90 7.04 -11.90
C GLU A 179 -9.34 5.94 -12.83
N ASN A 180 -8.31 5.22 -12.40
CA ASN A 180 -7.56 4.25 -13.21
C ASN A 180 -7.80 2.79 -12.79
N VAL A 181 -8.79 2.51 -11.94
CA VAL A 181 -9.17 1.15 -11.54
C VAL A 181 -10.57 0.79 -12.01
N SER A 182 -10.84 -0.49 -12.18
CA SER A 182 -12.17 -0.96 -12.56
C SER A 182 -13.11 -0.95 -11.35
N HIS A 183 -14.23 -0.25 -11.47
CA HIS A 183 -15.30 -0.21 -10.49
C HIS A 183 -16.44 -1.14 -10.88
N GLY A 184 -16.89 -1.96 -9.94
CA GLY A 184 -17.97 -2.90 -10.13
C GLY A 184 -19.08 -2.73 -9.09
N TYR A 185 -20.28 -3.22 -9.42
CA TYR A 185 -21.45 -3.19 -8.53
C TYR A 185 -22.16 -4.53 -8.54
N VAL A 186 -22.56 -5.00 -7.35
CA VAL A 186 -23.39 -6.19 -7.18
C VAL A 186 -24.67 -5.84 -6.45
N ASN A 187 -25.81 -6.16 -7.03
CA ASN A 187 -27.10 -6.05 -6.36
C ASN A 187 -27.36 -7.32 -5.54
N ILE A 188 -27.55 -7.17 -4.23
CA ILE A 188 -27.78 -8.26 -3.30
C ILE A 188 -29.26 -8.57 -3.15
N LYS A 189 -30.05 -7.52 -2.98
CA LYS A 189 -31.51 -7.51 -2.88
C LYS A 189 -32.03 -6.17 -3.40
N PRO A 190 -33.33 -6.02 -3.69
CA PRO A 190 -33.88 -4.74 -4.10
C PRO A 190 -33.47 -3.61 -3.15
N GLY A 191 -32.89 -2.54 -3.70
CA GLY A 191 -32.44 -1.38 -2.94
C GLY A 191 -31.08 -1.53 -2.21
N VAL A 192 -30.42 -2.71 -2.29
CA VAL A 192 -29.11 -2.95 -1.65
C VAL A 192 -28.10 -3.41 -2.66
N ARG A 193 -27.08 -2.58 -2.93
CA ARG A 193 -25.95 -2.92 -3.80
C ARG A 193 -24.62 -2.72 -3.08
N ILE A 194 -23.64 -3.49 -3.52
CA ILE A 194 -22.22 -3.36 -3.10
C ILE A 194 -21.46 -2.69 -4.24
N HIS A 195 -20.63 -1.73 -3.90
CA HIS A 195 -19.56 -1.23 -4.74
C HIS A 195 -18.24 -1.94 -4.41
N TYR A 196 -17.44 -2.23 -5.42
CA TYR A 196 -16.09 -2.78 -5.26
C TYR A 196 -15.16 -2.33 -6.39
N VAL A 197 -13.88 -2.35 -6.10
CA VAL A 197 -12.81 -2.22 -7.08
C VAL A 197 -12.27 -3.61 -7.38
N ASP A 198 -12.01 -3.92 -8.66
CA ASP A 198 -11.53 -5.21 -9.17
C ASP A 198 -10.23 -5.00 -9.96
N LEU A 199 -9.17 -5.69 -9.57
CA LEU A 199 -7.87 -5.62 -10.24
C LEU A 199 -7.15 -6.96 -10.21
N GLY A 200 -6.51 -7.30 -11.33
CA GLY A 200 -5.69 -8.51 -11.47
C GLY A 200 -6.49 -9.77 -11.79
N ASP A 201 -5.76 -10.84 -12.00
CA ASP A 201 -6.28 -12.17 -12.33
C ASP A 201 -5.69 -13.22 -11.37
N GLY A 202 -6.43 -14.32 -11.15
CA GLY A 202 -5.98 -15.41 -10.28
C GLY A 202 -6.88 -15.64 -9.08
N PRO A 203 -6.38 -16.26 -8.00
CA PRO A 203 -7.18 -16.57 -6.82
C PRO A 203 -7.75 -15.31 -6.19
N PRO A 204 -9.07 -15.30 -5.87
CA PRO A 204 -9.75 -14.12 -5.39
C PRO A 204 -9.40 -13.78 -3.94
N VAL A 205 -9.01 -12.53 -3.71
CA VAL A 205 -8.76 -11.91 -2.41
C VAL A 205 -9.76 -10.79 -2.20
N LEU A 206 -10.58 -10.89 -1.16
CA LEU A 206 -11.56 -9.89 -0.78
C LEU A 206 -11.02 -9.02 0.34
N LEU A 207 -10.95 -7.71 0.13
CA LEU A 207 -10.44 -6.73 1.10
C LEU A 207 -11.61 -6.00 1.76
N CYS A 208 -11.68 -6.06 3.09
CA CYS A 208 -12.71 -5.46 3.93
C CYS A 208 -12.09 -4.39 4.82
N HIS A 209 -12.44 -3.12 4.58
CA HIS A 209 -11.95 -1.98 5.38
C HIS A 209 -12.72 -1.82 6.70
N GLY A 210 -12.21 -0.94 7.56
CA GLY A 210 -12.80 -0.59 8.84
C GLY A 210 -13.43 0.81 8.89
N PHE A 211 -13.43 1.40 10.09
CA PHE A 211 -14.02 2.71 10.37
C PHE A 211 -12.93 3.78 10.60
N PRO A 212 -13.07 4.98 10.06
CA PRO A 212 -13.96 5.42 8.99
C PRO A 212 -13.24 5.41 7.64
N GLU A 213 -13.20 4.28 7.00
CA GLU A 213 -12.39 4.05 5.81
C GLU A 213 -13.25 3.94 4.52
N SER A 214 -12.66 3.47 3.45
CA SER A 214 -13.28 3.03 2.19
C SER A 214 -12.40 2.00 1.51
N TRP A 215 -12.79 1.47 0.35
CA TRP A 215 -11.93 0.63 -0.48
C TRP A 215 -10.56 1.30 -0.72
N PHE A 216 -10.49 2.63 -0.76
CA PHE A 216 -9.29 3.42 -1.02
C PHE A 216 -8.23 3.31 0.08
N SER A 217 -8.59 2.85 1.27
CA SER A 217 -7.61 2.52 2.32
C SER A 217 -6.66 1.40 1.89
N TRP A 218 -7.09 0.56 0.95
CA TRP A 218 -6.31 -0.53 0.38
C TRP A 218 -5.50 -0.14 -0.88
N ARG A 219 -5.46 1.15 -1.25
CA ARG A 219 -4.86 1.65 -2.49
C ARG A 219 -3.43 1.18 -2.76
N TYR A 220 -2.65 0.86 -1.73
CA TYR A 220 -1.28 0.33 -1.85
C TYR A 220 -1.23 -1.20 -1.92
N GLN A 221 -2.23 -1.89 -1.38
CA GLN A 221 -2.32 -3.34 -1.38
C GLN A 221 -2.89 -3.87 -2.69
N ILE A 222 -3.87 -3.18 -3.26
CA ILE A 222 -4.55 -3.59 -4.49
C ILE A 222 -3.56 -3.87 -5.62
N PRO A 223 -2.71 -2.92 -6.07
CA PRO A 223 -1.78 -3.18 -7.16
C PRO A 223 -0.68 -4.18 -6.77
N ALA A 224 -0.24 -4.18 -5.51
CA ALA A 224 0.81 -5.09 -5.05
C ALA A 224 0.35 -6.56 -5.07
N LEU A 225 -0.88 -6.82 -4.64
CA LEU A 225 -1.47 -8.17 -4.65
C LEU A 225 -1.83 -8.61 -6.07
N ALA A 226 -2.34 -7.71 -6.91
CA ALA A 226 -2.61 -7.98 -8.31
C ALA A 226 -1.32 -8.37 -9.07
N ASN A 227 -0.25 -7.61 -8.89
CA ASN A 227 1.07 -7.92 -9.46
C ASN A 227 1.68 -9.22 -8.91
N ALA A 228 1.26 -9.64 -7.72
CA ALA A 228 1.67 -10.93 -7.14
C ALA A 228 0.89 -12.14 -7.68
N GLY A 229 -0.09 -11.93 -8.58
CA GLY A 229 -0.87 -12.96 -9.25
C GLY A 229 -2.20 -13.29 -8.57
N PHE A 230 -2.82 -12.32 -7.89
CA PHE A 230 -4.14 -12.46 -7.26
C PHE A 230 -5.17 -11.56 -7.94
N ARG A 231 -6.42 -12.00 -7.98
CA ARG A 231 -7.54 -11.11 -8.28
C ARG A 231 -8.01 -10.44 -7.00
N VAL A 232 -7.94 -9.12 -6.95
CA VAL A 232 -8.22 -8.32 -5.76
C VAL A 232 -9.57 -7.65 -5.89
N LEU A 233 -10.47 -7.91 -4.94
CA LEU A 233 -11.79 -7.30 -4.81
C LEU A 233 -11.78 -6.45 -3.53
N ALA A 234 -11.70 -5.13 -3.65
CA ALA A 234 -11.73 -4.22 -2.50
C ALA A 234 -13.11 -3.57 -2.39
N LEU A 235 -13.82 -3.85 -1.28
CA LEU A 235 -15.19 -3.40 -1.09
C LEU A 235 -15.25 -1.99 -0.51
N ASP A 236 -16.27 -1.22 -0.92
CA ASP A 236 -16.89 -0.28 0.00
C ASP A 236 -17.85 -1.07 0.89
N MET A 237 -17.55 -1.10 2.19
CA MET A 237 -18.39 -1.82 3.14
C MET A 237 -19.77 -1.19 3.24
N LYS A 238 -20.78 -1.94 3.70
CA LYS A 238 -22.15 -1.45 3.84
C LYS A 238 -22.20 -0.16 4.67
N GLY A 239 -22.80 0.88 4.12
CA GLY A 239 -22.85 2.20 4.73
C GLY A 239 -21.75 3.17 4.30
N TYR A 240 -20.83 2.75 3.43
CA TYR A 240 -19.68 3.53 3.00
C TYR A 240 -19.65 3.74 1.49
N GLY A 241 -19.07 4.85 1.08
CA GLY A 241 -18.73 5.15 -0.31
C GLY A 241 -19.89 5.02 -1.27
N ASP A 242 -19.69 4.21 -2.31
CA ASP A 242 -20.70 3.95 -3.35
C ASP A 242 -21.59 2.72 -3.08
N SER A 243 -21.37 2.04 -1.95
CA SER A 243 -22.27 0.99 -1.45
C SER A 243 -23.51 1.61 -0.79
N THR A 244 -24.58 0.82 -0.74
CA THR A 244 -25.83 1.28 -0.12
C THR A 244 -25.66 1.53 1.38
N ALA A 245 -26.25 2.61 1.87
CA ALA A 245 -26.24 3.05 3.27
C ALA A 245 -27.68 3.13 3.82
N PRO A 246 -28.34 1.99 4.15
CA PRO A 246 -29.65 2.01 4.78
C PRO A 246 -29.60 2.75 6.12
N PRO A 247 -30.64 3.51 6.50
CA PRO A 247 -30.64 4.25 7.76
C PRO A 247 -30.89 3.37 8.99
N GLU A 248 -31.41 2.17 8.81
CA GLU A 248 -31.80 1.25 9.90
C GLU A 248 -30.57 0.63 10.56
N ILE A 249 -30.52 0.66 11.90
CA ILE A 249 -29.41 0.12 12.67
C ILE A 249 -29.25 -1.38 12.44
N GLU A 250 -30.36 -2.11 12.36
CA GLU A 250 -30.40 -3.54 12.19
C GLU A 250 -29.69 -4.05 10.93
N GLU A 251 -29.70 -3.26 9.87
CA GLU A 251 -29.04 -3.58 8.60
C GLU A 251 -27.50 -3.66 8.73
N TYR A 252 -26.95 -3.22 9.85
CA TYR A 252 -25.51 -3.25 10.16
C TYR A 252 -25.16 -4.28 11.24
N SER A 253 -26.07 -5.23 11.55
CA SER A 253 -25.71 -6.38 12.37
C SER A 253 -24.68 -7.27 11.66
N GLN A 254 -23.88 -8.01 12.43
CA GLN A 254 -22.86 -8.93 11.87
C GLN A 254 -23.46 -9.92 10.87
N GLU A 255 -24.64 -10.44 11.17
CA GLU A 255 -25.36 -11.32 10.26
C GLU A 255 -25.63 -10.65 8.91
N GLN A 256 -26.19 -9.43 8.92
CA GLN A 256 -26.52 -8.69 7.69
C GLN A 256 -25.28 -8.28 6.90
N ILE A 257 -24.18 -7.94 7.59
CA ILE A 257 -22.93 -7.56 6.93
C ILE A 257 -22.22 -8.78 6.35
N MET A 258 -22.23 -9.94 7.05
CA MET A 258 -21.67 -11.17 6.49
C MET A 258 -22.40 -11.58 5.21
N LEU A 259 -23.74 -11.54 5.22
CA LEU A 259 -24.54 -11.81 4.00
C LEU A 259 -24.20 -10.83 2.87
N PHE A 260 -24.00 -9.55 3.19
CA PHE A 260 -23.55 -8.53 2.24
C PHE A 260 -22.21 -8.94 1.61
N CYS A 261 -21.19 -9.26 2.42
CA CYS A 261 -19.87 -9.64 1.90
C CYS A 261 -19.84 -10.98 1.17
N LEU A 262 -20.63 -11.97 1.59
CA LEU A 262 -20.74 -13.25 0.91
C LEU A 262 -21.39 -13.16 -0.48
N SER A 263 -22.17 -12.11 -0.72
CA SER A 263 -22.82 -11.85 -2.01
C SER A 263 -21.91 -11.12 -3.00
N ALA A 264 -20.86 -10.41 -2.53
CA ALA A 264 -19.97 -9.66 -3.39
C ALA A 264 -19.24 -10.52 -4.45
N PRO A 265 -18.64 -11.67 -4.12
CA PRO A 265 -17.97 -12.52 -5.09
C PRO A 265 -18.96 -13.48 -5.77
N GLN A 266 -19.86 -12.95 -6.61
CA GLN A 266 -20.82 -13.78 -7.35
C GLN A 266 -20.11 -14.82 -8.22
N GLY A 267 -20.56 -16.07 -8.13
CA GLY A 267 -19.99 -17.20 -8.88
C GLY A 267 -18.66 -17.72 -8.33
N ILE A 268 -18.11 -17.13 -7.27
CA ILE A 268 -16.88 -17.57 -6.62
C ILE A 268 -17.23 -18.42 -5.40
N PRO A 269 -16.89 -19.72 -5.36
CA PRO A 269 -17.28 -20.60 -4.25
C PRO A 269 -16.57 -20.28 -2.95
N GLN A 270 -15.30 -19.95 -3.00
CA GLN A 270 -14.47 -19.60 -1.83
C GLN A 270 -13.54 -18.43 -2.15
N VAL A 271 -13.35 -17.55 -1.18
CA VAL A 271 -12.46 -16.40 -1.25
C VAL A 271 -11.41 -16.41 -0.14
N ILE A 272 -10.30 -15.75 -0.37
CA ILE A 272 -9.36 -15.38 0.70
C ILE A 272 -9.82 -14.02 1.24
N LEU A 273 -10.02 -13.94 2.55
CA LEU A 273 -10.47 -12.73 3.22
C LEU A 273 -9.30 -11.98 3.85
N VAL A 274 -9.26 -10.67 3.67
CA VAL A 274 -8.33 -9.78 4.39
C VAL A 274 -9.13 -8.60 4.95
N GLY A 275 -9.07 -8.40 6.27
CA GLY A 275 -9.82 -7.33 6.92
C GLY A 275 -8.96 -6.48 7.83
N HIS A 276 -9.35 -5.21 8.02
CA HIS A 276 -8.76 -4.27 8.96
C HIS A 276 -9.83 -3.67 9.85
N ASP A 277 -9.55 -3.42 11.12
CA ASP A 277 -10.46 -2.81 12.11
C ASP A 277 -11.82 -3.56 12.16
N TRP A 278 -12.96 -2.93 11.88
CA TRP A 278 -14.25 -3.60 11.76
C TRP A 278 -14.27 -4.68 10.67
N GLY A 279 -13.57 -4.44 9.55
CA GLY A 279 -13.38 -5.46 8.52
C GLY A 279 -12.62 -6.67 9.05
N GLY A 280 -11.65 -6.47 9.96
CA GLY A 280 -10.93 -7.55 10.66
C GLY A 280 -11.86 -8.39 11.55
N ALA A 281 -12.72 -7.74 12.34
CA ALA A 281 -13.73 -8.45 13.15
C ALA A 281 -14.69 -9.24 12.27
N LEU A 282 -15.10 -8.67 11.14
CA LEU A 282 -15.99 -9.31 10.17
C LEU A 282 -15.37 -10.56 9.55
N VAL A 283 -14.13 -10.50 9.07
CA VAL A 283 -13.51 -11.66 8.39
C VAL A 283 -13.28 -12.82 9.35
N TRP A 284 -12.99 -12.56 10.63
CA TRP A 284 -12.95 -13.60 11.65
C TRP A 284 -14.32 -14.27 11.84
N ASN A 285 -15.40 -13.48 11.91
CA ASN A 285 -16.75 -14.00 12.03
C ASN A 285 -17.16 -14.80 10.77
N MET A 286 -16.82 -14.30 9.57
CA MET A 286 -17.06 -15.05 8.33
C MET A 286 -16.32 -16.40 8.32
N ALA A 287 -15.06 -16.44 8.74
CA ALA A 287 -14.28 -17.67 8.81
C ALA A 287 -14.85 -18.66 9.85
N GLN A 288 -15.47 -18.18 10.93
CA GLN A 288 -16.05 -19.02 12.00
C GLN A 288 -17.45 -19.53 11.65
N PHE A 289 -18.30 -18.68 11.05
CA PHE A 289 -19.72 -19.00 10.82
C PHE A 289 -20.01 -19.46 9.38
N HIS A 290 -19.12 -19.18 8.42
CA HIS A 290 -19.23 -19.57 7.01
C HIS A 290 -17.92 -20.16 6.46
N PRO A 291 -17.32 -21.17 7.15
CA PRO A 291 -16.03 -21.74 6.76
C PRO A 291 -16.03 -22.32 5.34
N GLU A 292 -17.20 -22.75 4.85
CA GLU A 292 -17.40 -23.30 3.50
C GLU A 292 -17.15 -22.25 2.40
N ARG A 293 -17.22 -20.96 2.72
CA ARG A 293 -17.02 -19.84 1.80
C ARG A 293 -15.63 -19.21 1.92
N VAL A 294 -14.86 -19.60 2.93
CA VAL A 294 -13.57 -18.99 3.26
C VAL A 294 -12.41 -19.95 3.05
N ARG A 295 -11.57 -19.68 2.08
CA ARG A 295 -10.37 -20.48 1.79
C ARG A 295 -9.26 -20.21 2.80
N ALA A 296 -9.05 -18.94 3.14
CA ALA A 296 -8.08 -18.48 4.12
C ALA A 296 -8.50 -17.09 4.64
N VAL A 297 -8.03 -16.71 5.82
CA VAL A 297 -8.42 -15.45 6.47
C VAL A 297 -7.19 -14.71 7.02
N ALA A 298 -7.12 -13.41 6.79
CA ALA A 298 -6.14 -12.52 7.37
C ALA A 298 -6.82 -11.32 8.04
N SER A 299 -6.34 -10.92 9.21
CA SER A 299 -6.80 -9.72 9.89
C SER A 299 -5.62 -8.83 10.28
N LEU A 300 -5.80 -7.55 10.04
CA LEU A 300 -4.87 -6.49 10.43
C LEU A 300 -5.42 -5.82 11.69
N ASN A 301 -4.59 -5.68 12.69
CA ASN A 301 -4.83 -5.05 13.99
C ASN A 301 -5.90 -5.76 14.86
N THR A 302 -7.04 -6.15 14.30
CA THR A 302 -8.17 -6.73 15.04
C THR A 302 -7.98 -8.21 15.28
N PRO A 303 -7.85 -8.67 16.52
CA PRO A 303 -7.79 -10.09 16.84
C PRO A 303 -9.18 -10.73 16.82
N LEU A 304 -9.23 -12.07 16.81
CA LEU A 304 -10.45 -12.81 17.11
C LEU A 304 -10.76 -12.68 18.59
N PHE A 305 -11.80 -11.93 18.93
CA PHE A 305 -12.29 -11.85 20.29
C PHE A 305 -13.27 -13.01 20.58
N PRO A 306 -12.99 -13.87 21.57
CA PRO A 306 -13.92 -14.92 21.93
C PRO A 306 -15.19 -14.30 22.53
N VAL A 307 -16.33 -14.82 22.06
CA VAL A 307 -17.62 -14.43 22.63
C VAL A 307 -17.84 -15.15 23.96
N ASP A 308 -18.08 -14.38 25.02
CA ASP A 308 -18.45 -14.90 26.34
C ASP A 308 -19.97 -14.78 26.52
N PRO A 309 -20.68 -15.91 26.60
CA PRO A 309 -22.15 -15.90 26.82
C PRO A 309 -22.59 -15.34 28.15
N LYS A 310 -21.68 -15.23 29.13
CA LYS A 310 -21.98 -14.80 30.49
C LYS A 310 -21.84 -13.30 30.73
N THR A 311 -21.11 -12.61 29.87
CA THR A 311 -20.78 -11.18 30.05
C THR A 311 -21.41 -10.32 28.97
N ASN A 312 -22.26 -9.40 29.37
CA ASN A 312 -22.87 -8.43 28.44
C ASN A 312 -21.78 -7.60 27.73
N PRO A 313 -21.85 -7.41 26.40
CA PRO A 313 -20.86 -6.63 25.67
C PRO A 313 -20.70 -5.18 26.14
N LYS A 314 -21.76 -4.55 26.64
CA LYS A 314 -21.69 -3.18 27.21
C LYS A 314 -20.82 -3.13 28.46
N GLU A 315 -20.88 -4.18 29.31
CA GLU A 315 -20.04 -4.25 30.51
C GLU A 315 -18.56 -4.46 30.13
N LYS A 316 -18.29 -5.27 29.11
CA LYS A 316 -16.92 -5.43 28.58
C LYS A 316 -16.35 -4.13 28.04
N LEU A 317 -17.12 -3.37 27.27
CA LEU A 317 -16.69 -2.06 26.76
C LEU A 317 -16.36 -1.09 27.88
N LYS A 318 -17.21 -1.01 28.93
CA LYS A 318 -17.00 -0.15 30.11
C LYS A 318 -15.74 -0.53 30.90
N ALA A 319 -15.38 -1.81 30.92
CA ALA A 319 -14.20 -2.32 31.62
C ALA A 319 -12.88 -1.98 30.93
N ILE A 320 -12.91 -1.54 29.67
CA ILE A 320 -11.72 -1.22 28.87
C ILE A 320 -11.73 0.25 28.49
N PRO A 321 -11.02 1.13 29.23
CA PRO A 321 -11.12 2.58 29.06
C PRO A 321 -10.88 3.08 27.63
N ILE A 322 -10.00 2.46 26.87
CA ILE A 322 -9.70 2.83 25.47
C ILE A 322 -10.88 2.57 24.52
N PHE A 323 -11.90 1.82 24.94
CA PHE A 323 -13.11 1.58 24.15
C PHE A 323 -14.28 2.51 24.51
N ASP A 324 -14.08 3.53 25.35
CA ASP A 324 -15.12 4.47 25.72
C ASP A 324 -15.71 5.22 24.49
N TYR A 325 -14.89 5.46 23.46
CA TYR A 325 -15.36 6.02 22.19
C TYR A 325 -16.44 5.15 21.52
N GLN A 326 -16.41 3.83 21.67
CA GLN A 326 -17.43 2.94 21.11
C GLN A 326 -18.78 3.11 21.80
N ILE A 327 -18.79 3.50 23.08
CA ILE A 327 -20.01 3.85 23.80
C ILE A 327 -20.54 5.20 23.29
N TYR A 328 -19.64 6.18 23.12
CA TYR A 328 -19.98 7.48 22.56
C TYR A 328 -20.56 7.37 21.14
N PHE A 329 -20.01 6.52 20.28
CA PHE A 329 -20.47 6.31 18.90
C PHE A 329 -21.88 5.70 18.78
N GLN A 330 -22.42 5.15 19.87
CA GLN A 330 -23.83 4.72 19.93
C GLN A 330 -24.78 5.91 20.08
N ASN A 331 -24.27 7.08 20.43
CA ASN A 331 -25.06 8.29 20.65
C ASN A 331 -25.28 9.03 19.32
N PRO A 332 -26.49 9.58 19.04
CA PRO A 332 -26.77 10.38 17.85
C PRO A 332 -25.86 11.62 17.70
N PHE A 333 -25.36 12.19 18.80
CA PHE A 333 -24.46 13.35 18.75
C PHE A 333 -23.13 13.07 18.06
N ALA A 334 -22.68 11.80 18.00
CA ALA A 334 -21.47 11.43 17.30
C ALA A 334 -21.55 11.69 15.80
N GLU A 335 -22.73 11.50 15.15
CA GLU A 335 -22.93 11.84 13.74
C GLU A 335 -22.67 13.34 13.51
N ALA A 336 -23.30 14.18 14.30
CA ALA A 336 -23.18 15.63 14.18
C ALA A 336 -21.74 16.13 14.41
N GLU A 337 -21.01 15.53 15.37
CA GLU A 337 -19.61 15.88 15.62
C GLU A 337 -18.72 15.53 14.43
N LEU A 338 -18.83 14.29 13.90
CA LEU A 338 -17.97 13.81 12.81
C LEU A 338 -18.29 14.49 11.48
N GLU A 339 -19.55 14.84 11.22
CA GLU A 339 -19.98 15.48 9.97
C GLU A 339 -19.80 16.99 9.97
N LYS A 340 -19.61 17.63 11.14
CA LYS A 340 -19.49 19.09 11.28
C LYS A 340 -18.40 19.70 10.39
N ASN A 341 -17.26 19.01 10.27
CA ASN A 341 -16.15 19.39 9.42
C ASN A 341 -15.36 18.14 9.04
N LEU A 342 -15.65 17.58 7.85
CA LEU A 342 -15.05 16.34 7.37
C LEU A 342 -13.53 16.43 7.21
N GLU A 343 -13.01 17.58 6.78
CA GLU A 343 -11.57 17.79 6.67
C GLU A 343 -10.88 17.66 8.03
N ARG A 344 -11.42 18.36 9.04
CA ARG A 344 -10.93 18.27 10.42
C ARG A 344 -11.04 16.84 10.95
N THR A 345 -12.16 16.16 10.70
CA THR A 345 -12.40 14.78 11.13
C THR A 345 -11.32 13.86 10.61
N PHE A 346 -11.02 13.88 9.30
CA PHE A 346 -10.00 13.00 8.73
C PHE A 346 -8.58 13.39 9.12
N LYS A 347 -8.27 14.68 9.26
CA LYS A 347 -6.99 15.15 9.78
C LYS A 347 -6.73 14.69 11.22
N LEU A 348 -7.78 14.60 12.07
CA LEU A 348 -7.68 14.14 13.46
C LEU A 348 -7.68 12.60 13.57
N MET A 349 -8.26 11.88 12.64
CA MET A 349 -8.36 10.42 12.69
C MET A 349 -7.20 9.71 11.99
N PHE A 350 -6.82 10.14 10.78
CA PHE A 350 -5.74 9.52 10.01
C PHE A 350 -4.37 10.09 10.39
N ILE A 351 -3.84 9.62 11.51
CA ILE A 351 -2.57 10.09 12.08
C ILE A 351 -1.57 8.93 12.15
N ALA A 352 -0.33 9.18 11.73
CA ALA A 352 0.76 8.22 11.84
C ALA A 352 1.21 8.02 13.30
N SER A 353 1.78 6.87 13.60
CA SER A 353 2.19 6.50 14.96
C SER A 353 3.26 7.40 15.57
N ASN A 354 4.05 8.08 14.75
CA ASN A 354 5.05 9.06 15.18
C ASN A 354 4.48 10.47 15.42
N GLU A 355 3.21 10.70 15.05
CA GLU A 355 2.51 12.00 15.19
C GLU A 355 1.48 11.99 16.33
N THR A 356 1.45 10.98 17.18
CA THR A 356 0.40 10.67 18.16
C THR A 356 0.11 11.75 19.21
N LYS A 357 0.94 12.77 19.33
CA LYS A 357 0.65 13.93 20.24
C LYS A 357 -0.63 14.69 19.87
N SER A 358 -1.11 14.53 18.65
CA SER A 358 -2.31 15.18 18.12
C SER A 358 -3.53 14.24 18.06
N PHE A 359 -3.36 12.95 18.37
CA PHE A 359 -4.46 11.97 18.31
C PHE A 359 -5.42 12.19 19.48
N PRO A 360 -6.73 12.33 19.23
CA PRO A 360 -7.70 12.45 20.31
C PRO A 360 -7.71 11.16 21.15
N SER A 361 -7.66 11.32 22.47
CA SER A 361 -7.77 10.14 23.35
C SER A 361 -9.10 9.41 23.13
N THR A 362 -9.05 8.11 22.93
CA THR A 362 -10.23 7.24 22.81
C THR A 362 -10.84 6.90 24.18
N ALA A 363 -10.09 7.14 25.27
CA ALA A 363 -10.59 7.02 26.65
C ALA A 363 -11.23 8.34 27.12
N GLY A 364 -12.25 8.25 27.97
CA GLY A 364 -12.92 9.39 28.57
C GLY A 364 -13.72 10.28 27.60
N VAL A 365 -14.08 9.76 26.43
CA VAL A 365 -14.84 10.46 25.38
C VAL A 365 -16.23 10.85 25.88
N CYS A 366 -16.91 9.92 26.53
CA CYS A 366 -18.23 10.17 27.09
C CYS A 366 -18.20 11.26 28.19
N GLN A 367 -17.17 11.25 29.07
CA GLN A 367 -17.01 12.21 30.12
C GLN A 367 -16.75 13.63 29.63
N ARG A 368 -15.89 13.79 28.59
CA ARG A 368 -15.61 15.11 28.03
C ARG A 368 -16.63 15.58 27.00
N GLY A 369 -17.62 14.74 26.63
CA GLY A 369 -18.75 15.10 25.78
C GLY A 369 -18.52 15.06 24.30
N GLY A 370 -17.40 14.43 23.81
CA GLY A 370 -17.11 14.27 22.39
C GLY A 370 -15.74 13.71 22.12
N LEU A 371 -15.55 13.15 20.92
CA LEU A 371 -14.28 12.57 20.48
C LEU A 371 -13.20 13.66 20.31
N PHE A 372 -13.57 14.78 19.71
CA PHE A 372 -12.66 15.87 19.32
C PHE A 372 -12.61 17.04 20.31
N VAL A 373 -13.27 16.90 21.45
CA VAL A 373 -13.21 17.95 22.49
C VAL A 373 -11.76 18.12 22.97
N GLY A 374 -11.28 19.37 22.92
CA GLY A 374 -9.89 19.71 23.25
C GLY A 374 -8.88 19.54 22.10
N SER A 375 -9.31 19.06 20.94
CA SER A 375 -8.46 18.98 19.73
C SER A 375 -8.45 20.31 18.98
N PRO A 376 -7.36 20.62 18.21
CA PRO A 376 -7.28 21.85 17.40
C PRO A 376 -8.44 21.97 16.41
N GLU A 377 -8.87 23.21 16.12
CA GLU A 377 -9.88 23.47 15.08
C GLU A 377 -9.33 23.24 13.67
N ASP A 378 -8.05 23.55 13.43
CA ASP A 378 -7.33 23.25 12.18
C ASP A 378 -6.07 22.43 12.51
N PRO A 379 -6.20 21.10 12.60
CA PRO A 379 -5.05 20.23 12.83
C PRO A 379 -4.20 20.10 11.56
N PRO A 380 -2.87 19.89 11.70
CA PRO A 380 -2.04 19.59 10.58
C PRO A 380 -2.45 18.26 9.92
N ARG A 381 -2.29 18.16 8.61
CA ARG A 381 -2.48 16.90 7.87
C ARG A 381 -1.32 15.96 8.13
N SER A 382 -1.63 14.72 8.45
CA SER A 382 -0.63 13.67 8.66
C SER A 382 0.13 13.30 7.37
N ALA A 383 1.38 12.84 7.54
CA ALA A 383 2.21 12.36 6.43
C ALA A 383 1.62 11.14 5.69
N ILE A 384 0.78 10.32 6.36
CA ILE A 384 0.13 9.15 5.73
C ILE A 384 -1.06 9.52 4.83
N LEU A 385 -1.48 10.78 4.84
CA LEU A 385 -2.65 11.28 4.12
C LEU A 385 -2.23 12.41 3.19
N SER A 386 -2.05 12.12 1.89
CA SER A 386 -1.81 13.17 0.89
C SER A 386 -3.02 14.10 0.76
N GLU A 387 -2.84 15.28 0.18
CA GLU A 387 -3.97 16.22 -0.05
C GLU A 387 -5.05 15.57 -0.93
N SER A 388 -4.65 14.89 -2.02
CA SER A 388 -5.59 14.19 -2.90
C SER A 388 -6.33 13.06 -2.17
N ALA A 389 -5.65 12.32 -1.29
CA ALA A 389 -6.28 11.27 -0.50
C ALA A 389 -7.28 11.85 0.52
N LEU A 390 -6.92 12.95 1.20
CA LEU A 390 -7.83 13.66 2.10
C LEU A 390 -9.10 14.11 1.36
N GLN A 391 -8.96 14.75 0.20
CA GLN A 391 -10.10 15.20 -0.61
C GLN A 391 -10.97 14.04 -1.09
N TYR A 392 -10.37 12.88 -1.42
CA TYR A 392 -11.12 11.68 -1.77
C TYR A 392 -12.00 11.19 -0.61
N TYR A 393 -11.45 11.07 0.62
CA TYR A 393 -12.26 10.68 1.78
C TYR A 393 -13.36 11.70 2.09
N ILE A 394 -13.08 13.00 2.02
CA ILE A 394 -14.10 14.06 2.19
C ILE A 394 -15.24 13.86 1.18
N GLN A 395 -14.91 13.64 -0.10
CA GLN A 395 -15.90 13.41 -1.16
C GLN A 395 -16.77 12.18 -0.88
N GLN A 396 -16.16 11.06 -0.47
CA GLN A 396 -16.88 9.82 -0.17
C GLN A 396 -17.85 10.02 1.00
N PHE A 397 -17.40 10.64 2.08
CA PHE A 397 -18.22 10.85 3.28
C PHE A 397 -19.22 12.02 3.15
N THR A 398 -18.98 12.98 2.28
CA THR A 398 -20.00 13.97 1.90
C THR A 398 -21.22 13.28 1.28
N LYS A 399 -20.98 12.18 0.55
CA LYS A 399 -22.01 11.40 -0.11
C LYS A 399 -22.71 10.42 0.86
N SER A 400 -21.95 9.63 1.63
CA SER A 400 -22.49 8.57 2.47
C SER A 400 -22.88 9.02 3.88
N GLY A 401 -22.25 10.06 4.40
CA GLY A 401 -22.36 10.47 5.80
C GLY A 401 -21.73 9.48 6.78
N PHE A 402 -21.93 9.73 8.09
CA PHE A 402 -21.42 8.87 9.17
C PHE A 402 -22.50 7.98 9.81
N ARG A 403 -23.78 8.14 9.47
CA ARG A 403 -24.84 7.31 10.06
C ARG A 403 -24.62 5.81 9.82
N GLY A 404 -24.41 5.39 8.57
CA GLY A 404 -24.14 4.00 8.23
C GLY A 404 -22.89 3.46 8.94
N PRO A 405 -21.72 4.13 8.81
CA PRO A 405 -20.50 3.79 9.57
C PRO A 405 -20.70 3.63 11.07
N LEU A 406 -21.39 4.56 11.73
CA LEU A 406 -21.66 4.50 13.17
C LEU A 406 -22.62 3.37 13.56
N ASN A 407 -23.52 2.96 12.65
CA ASN A 407 -24.45 1.85 12.92
C ASN A 407 -23.70 0.50 13.15
N TRP A 408 -22.45 0.35 12.69
CA TRP A 408 -21.62 -0.80 13.03
C TRP A 408 -21.36 -0.94 14.54
N TYR A 409 -21.32 0.18 15.27
CA TYR A 409 -21.12 0.23 16.73
C TYR A 409 -22.44 0.06 17.52
N ARG A 410 -23.61 0.16 16.87
CA ARG A 410 -24.92 0.19 17.51
C ARG A 410 -25.60 -1.19 17.60
N ASN A 411 -24.94 -2.24 17.12
CA ASN A 411 -25.47 -3.61 17.09
C ASN A 411 -24.81 -4.55 18.11
N GLY A 412 -24.07 -4.06 19.09
CA GLY A 412 -23.25 -4.88 19.99
C GLY A 412 -24.04 -5.98 20.72
N GLU A 413 -25.19 -5.66 21.29
CA GLU A 413 -26.06 -6.63 22.00
C GLU A 413 -26.74 -7.62 21.05
N ARG A 414 -27.24 -7.13 19.90
CA ARG A 414 -27.82 -7.96 18.84
C ARG A 414 -26.81 -8.97 18.30
N ASN A 415 -25.60 -8.51 18.01
CA ASN A 415 -24.50 -9.35 17.53
C ASN A 415 -24.10 -10.40 18.58
N TRP A 416 -24.04 -10.03 19.84
CA TRP A 416 -23.71 -10.94 20.94
C TRP A 416 -24.77 -12.04 21.08
N HIS A 417 -26.07 -11.71 21.10
CA HIS A 417 -27.16 -12.70 21.15
C HIS A 417 -27.11 -13.65 19.95
N TRP A 418 -26.93 -13.09 18.74
CA TRP A 418 -26.84 -13.88 17.52
C TRP A 418 -25.65 -14.84 17.57
N MET A 419 -24.45 -14.35 17.92
CA MET A 419 -23.27 -15.20 18.04
C MET A 419 -23.38 -16.25 19.14
N CYS A 420 -24.05 -15.96 20.24
CA CYS A 420 -24.30 -16.93 21.31
C CYS A 420 -25.27 -18.04 20.91
N SER A 421 -26.19 -17.78 20.00
CA SER A 421 -27.18 -18.76 19.51
C SER A 421 -26.63 -19.71 18.45
N ARG A 422 -25.40 -19.50 17.95
CA ARG A 422 -24.80 -20.28 16.86
C ARG A 422 -23.68 -21.18 17.34
N PRO A 423 -23.53 -22.40 16.73
CA PRO A 423 -22.38 -23.25 17.02
C PRO A 423 -21.09 -22.52 16.60
N ARG A 424 -20.08 -22.63 17.46
CA ARG A 424 -18.78 -21.97 17.23
C ARG A 424 -17.69 -23.03 17.24
N GLY A 425 -17.09 -23.23 16.05
CA GLY A 425 -15.93 -24.10 15.87
C GLY A 425 -14.63 -23.33 15.94
N LYS A 426 -13.52 -24.06 15.94
CA LYS A 426 -12.20 -23.50 15.67
C LYS A 426 -12.09 -23.10 14.21
N ILE A 427 -11.32 -22.08 13.92
CA ILE A 427 -10.99 -21.67 12.56
C ILE A 427 -9.84 -22.54 12.07
N MET A 428 -10.16 -23.50 11.19
CA MET A 428 -9.21 -24.54 10.76
C MET A 428 -8.49 -24.22 9.45
N MET A 429 -8.99 -23.23 8.65
CA MET A 429 -8.31 -22.79 7.44
C MET A 429 -7.03 -22.01 7.78
N PRO A 430 -6.09 -21.85 6.83
CA PRO A 430 -4.93 -20.97 7.01
C PRO A 430 -5.35 -19.57 7.44
N ALA A 431 -4.71 -19.05 8.47
CA ALA A 431 -5.04 -17.75 9.04
C ALA A 431 -3.79 -16.91 9.29
N LEU A 432 -3.93 -15.59 9.14
CA LEU A 432 -2.87 -14.62 9.44
C LEU A 432 -3.42 -13.55 10.38
N MET A 433 -2.68 -13.26 11.44
CA MET A 433 -2.89 -12.10 12.31
C MET A 433 -1.70 -11.16 12.20
N VAL A 434 -1.91 -9.94 11.70
CA VAL A 434 -0.88 -8.90 11.66
C VAL A 434 -1.16 -7.88 12.76
N THR A 435 -0.21 -7.70 13.67
CA THR A 435 -0.31 -6.71 14.75
C THR A 435 0.56 -5.50 14.45
N ALA A 436 0.10 -4.32 14.89
CA ALA A 436 0.83 -3.05 14.78
C ALA A 436 1.30 -2.60 16.18
N GLY A 437 2.61 -2.43 16.35
CA GLY A 437 3.25 -2.22 17.66
C GLY A 437 2.83 -0.94 18.37
N LYS A 438 2.35 0.07 17.61
CA LYS A 438 1.94 1.40 18.12
C LYS A 438 0.44 1.68 17.97
N ASP A 439 -0.37 0.66 17.67
CA ASP A 439 -1.83 0.85 17.62
C ASP A 439 -2.36 1.24 19.01
N PRO A 440 -2.96 2.44 19.18
CA PRO A 440 -3.43 2.91 20.49
C PRO A 440 -4.77 2.31 20.88
N VAL A 441 -5.47 1.63 19.96
CA VAL A 441 -6.83 1.10 20.10
C VAL A 441 -6.83 -0.42 20.14
N LEU A 442 -6.24 -1.05 19.15
CA LEU A 442 -6.17 -2.50 19.01
C LEU A 442 -4.77 -3.00 19.42
N LEU A 443 -4.54 -3.01 20.72
CA LEU A 443 -3.24 -3.34 21.30
C LEU A 443 -2.79 -4.74 20.86
N PRO A 444 -1.50 -4.94 20.49
CA PRO A 444 -0.97 -6.26 20.14
C PRO A 444 -1.22 -7.33 21.20
N ALA A 445 -1.32 -6.92 22.47
CA ALA A 445 -1.61 -7.80 23.58
C ALA A 445 -2.96 -8.52 23.48
N PHE A 446 -3.94 -7.93 22.79
CA PHE A 446 -5.27 -8.54 22.61
C PHE A 446 -5.23 -9.76 21.68
N ALA A 447 -4.19 -9.92 20.86
CA ALA A 447 -4.01 -11.07 19.97
C ALA A 447 -3.33 -12.27 20.65
N LYS A 448 -3.01 -12.20 21.95
CA LYS A 448 -2.39 -13.31 22.68
C LYS A 448 -3.36 -14.48 22.82
N GLY A 449 -2.86 -15.71 22.64
CA GLY A 449 -3.61 -16.94 22.87
C GLY A 449 -4.64 -17.29 21.78
N MET A 450 -4.66 -16.59 20.64
CA MET A 450 -5.56 -16.90 19.53
C MET A 450 -5.39 -18.31 18.98
N GLU A 451 -4.22 -18.93 19.13
CA GLU A 451 -3.91 -20.29 18.66
C GLU A 451 -4.88 -21.36 19.21
N SER A 452 -5.47 -21.11 20.37
CA SER A 452 -6.47 -22.00 20.96
C SER A 452 -7.75 -22.12 20.11
N LEU A 453 -8.10 -21.03 19.40
CA LEU A 453 -9.27 -20.95 18.51
C LEU A 453 -8.87 -21.04 17.02
N VAL A 454 -7.62 -20.72 16.69
CA VAL A 454 -7.10 -20.67 15.32
C VAL A 454 -5.80 -21.49 15.26
N PRO A 455 -5.87 -22.83 15.17
CA PRO A 455 -4.68 -23.69 15.24
C PRO A 455 -3.65 -23.45 14.12
N ASN A 456 -4.11 -23.01 12.93
CA ASN A 456 -3.26 -22.75 11.77
C ASN A 456 -2.93 -21.24 11.61
N LEU A 457 -2.71 -20.56 12.74
CA LEU A 457 -2.41 -19.13 12.76
C LEU A 457 -0.94 -18.84 12.44
N THR A 458 -0.73 -18.03 11.40
CA THR A 458 0.54 -17.33 11.14
C THR A 458 0.47 -15.95 11.78
N ARG A 459 1.60 -15.45 12.27
CA ARG A 459 1.70 -14.12 12.86
C ARG A 459 2.59 -13.23 12.04
N GLY A 460 2.11 -12.01 11.76
CA GLY A 460 2.87 -10.88 11.29
C GLY A 460 2.91 -9.79 12.36
N HIS A 461 3.96 -8.97 12.35
CA HIS A 461 4.09 -7.83 13.27
C HIS A 461 4.85 -6.70 12.60
N ILE A 462 4.35 -5.47 12.79
CA ILE A 462 5.01 -4.25 12.32
C ILE A 462 5.20 -3.31 13.52
N GLU A 463 6.42 -3.26 14.06
CA GLU A 463 6.73 -2.58 15.32
C GLU A 463 6.47 -1.07 15.27
N LYS A 464 6.92 -0.39 14.19
CA LYS A 464 6.80 1.06 14.03
C LYS A 464 5.55 1.45 13.22
N CYS A 465 4.39 0.93 13.62
CA CYS A 465 3.12 1.10 12.90
C CYS A 465 1.98 1.35 13.90
N GLY A 466 1.12 2.29 13.61
CA GLY A 466 -0.10 2.58 14.34
C GLY A 466 -1.32 1.84 13.81
N HIS A 467 -2.49 2.46 14.01
CA HIS A 467 -3.76 1.85 13.63
C HIS A 467 -3.94 1.71 12.11
N TRP A 468 -3.46 2.66 11.33
CA TRP A 468 -3.69 2.76 9.88
C TRP A 468 -2.64 1.96 9.09
N THR A 469 -2.54 0.67 9.37
CA THR A 469 -1.46 -0.21 8.91
C THR A 469 -1.31 -0.25 7.39
N GLN A 470 -2.42 -0.22 6.64
CA GLN A 470 -2.44 -0.24 5.17
C GLN A 470 -1.76 0.99 4.56
N MET A 471 -1.87 2.13 5.24
CA MET A 471 -1.42 3.44 4.77
C MET A 471 -0.09 3.87 5.39
N GLU A 472 0.18 3.44 6.63
CA GLU A 472 1.37 3.87 7.37
C GLU A 472 2.61 3.03 7.02
N ARG A 473 2.44 1.72 6.85
CA ARG A 473 3.52 0.77 6.53
C ARG A 473 3.16 -0.14 5.35
N PRO A 474 2.78 0.44 4.20
CA PRO A 474 2.26 -0.34 3.09
C PRO A 474 3.27 -1.33 2.51
N ALA A 475 4.57 -0.98 2.46
CA ALA A 475 5.60 -1.86 1.91
C ALA A 475 5.83 -3.11 2.79
N GLU A 476 5.92 -2.91 4.11
CA GLU A 476 6.08 -4.00 5.08
C GLU A 476 4.83 -4.90 5.09
N LEU A 477 3.64 -4.29 5.09
CA LEU A 477 2.38 -5.01 5.04
C LEU A 477 2.25 -5.83 3.74
N ASN A 478 2.55 -5.25 2.59
CA ASN A 478 2.50 -5.94 1.30
C ASN A 478 3.42 -7.16 1.28
N LYS A 479 4.63 -7.04 1.83
CA LYS A 479 5.58 -8.16 1.96
C LYS A 479 5.00 -9.29 2.80
N ILE A 480 4.41 -8.98 3.96
CA ILE A 480 3.79 -9.97 4.85
C ILE A 480 2.63 -10.67 4.14
N LEU A 481 1.70 -9.89 3.56
CA LEU A 481 0.52 -10.44 2.89
C LEU A 481 0.90 -11.31 1.68
N ILE A 482 1.78 -10.84 0.80
CA ILE A 482 2.18 -11.57 -0.41
C ILE A 482 2.89 -12.88 -0.04
N SER A 483 3.80 -12.87 0.94
CA SER A 483 4.48 -14.08 1.40
C SER A 483 3.48 -15.11 1.89
N TRP A 484 2.58 -14.72 2.82
CA TRP A 484 1.57 -15.61 3.38
C TRP A 484 0.58 -16.13 2.33
N LEU A 485 0.13 -15.29 1.40
CA LEU A 485 -0.78 -15.69 0.33
C LEU A 485 -0.15 -16.72 -0.60
N LYS A 486 1.11 -16.54 -0.99
CA LYS A 486 1.85 -17.51 -1.82
C LYS A 486 2.05 -18.85 -1.12
N GLU A 487 2.43 -18.84 0.15
CA GLU A 487 2.56 -20.07 0.96
C GLU A 487 1.21 -20.81 1.09
N THR A 488 0.13 -20.06 1.28
CA THR A 488 -1.23 -20.62 1.37
C THR A 488 -1.66 -21.30 0.07
N GLN A 489 -1.30 -20.72 -1.08
CA GLN A 489 -1.56 -21.32 -2.39
C GLN A 489 -0.75 -22.61 -2.62
N GLN A 490 0.54 -22.59 -2.30
CA GLN A 490 1.41 -23.75 -2.47
C GLN A 490 0.93 -24.95 -1.66
N LYS A 491 0.52 -24.74 -0.40
CA LYS A 491 -0.03 -25.79 0.46
C LYS A 491 -1.32 -26.39 -0.10
N ALA A 492 -2.15 -25.62 -0.78
CA ALA A 492 -3.39 -26.08 -1.40
C ALA A 492 -3.17 -26.86 -2.71
N SER A 493 -2.03 -26.66 -3.37
CA SER A 493 -1.68 -27.33 -4.63
C SER A 493 -0.98 -28.69 -4.43
N ILE A 494 -0.58 -29.05 -3.21
CA ILE A 494 -0.01 -30.36 -2.89
C ILE A 494 -1.17 -31.35 -2.73
N PRO A 495 -1.27 -32.40 -3.61
CA PRO A 495 -2.30 -33.43 -3.42
C PRO A 495 -2.10 -34.10 -2.05
N VAL A 496 -3.11 -34.06 -1.21
CA VAL A 496 -3.15 -34.89 0.02
C VAL A 496 -3.24 -36.34 -0.46
N HIS A 497 -2.10 -37.04 -0.54
CA HIS A 497 -2.15 -38.49 -0.68
C HIS A 497 -2.86 -39.04 0.56
N PRO A 498 -3.99 -39.76 0.42
CA PRO A 498 -4.59 -40.43 1.55
C PRO A 498 -3.54 -41.42 2.09
N LYS A 499 -3.18 -41.28 3.36
CA LYS A 499 -2.44 -42.34 4.05
C LYS A 499 -3.32 -43.58 4.03
N LEU A 500 -2.85 -44.59 3.26
CA LEU A 500 -3.39 -45.96 3.30
C LEU A 500 -3.24 -46.54 4.69
#